data_cdba0bd40e4550038854a2ed83cf3aef
#
_entry.id   cdba0bd40e4550038854a2ed83cf3aef
#
_cell.length_a   1.000
_cell.length_b   1.000
_cell.length_c   1.000
_cell.angle_alpha   90.00
_cell.angle_beta   90.00
_cell.angle_gamma   90.00
#
_symmetry.space_group_name_H-M   'P 1'
#
loop_
_entity.id
_entity.type
_entity.pdbx_description
1 polymer ?
#
loop_
_entity_poly.entity_id
_entity_poly.type
_entity_poly.pdbx_seq_one_letter_code
_entity_poly.pdbx_strand_id
1 'polypeptide(L)'
;ENVAYFNFETNPKLNETFEENISPDYLIPILSHIAGQTIVTEKTLIVFDEVQLCERALTSLKYFCENAPDYHIIVAGSLLGVAVNRAKFSFPVGKVDMKTLYPMDMEEFMLALGEDDLVEQIKKCFQTDTPLPSALHDAAMQLYRQYLVVGGMPECVMQFAETRDYILVRHTQDTILASYLNDMSKYNNLNEIKKT
;
A
#
# COMPACT_ATOMS: atom_id res chain seq x y z
N GLU A 1 -0.30 10.37 17.30
CA GLU A 1 -0.97 10.27 16.00
C GLU A 1 -2.38 9.75 16.24
N ASN A 2 -3.38 10.37 15.60
CA ASN A 2 -4.77 10.00 15.78
C ASN A 2 -5.22 9.18 14.55
N VAL A 3 -5.03 7.84 14.61
CA VAL A 3 -5.35 6.92 13.54
C VAL A 3 -6.34 5.89 14.04
N ALA A 4 -7.47 5.73 13.36
CA ALA A 4 -8.46 4.69 13.58
C ALA A 4 -8.30 3.62 12.47
N TYR A 5 -7.70 2.48 12.82
CA TYR A 5 -7.36 1.41 11.89
C TYR A 5 -8.36 0.25 11.97
N PHE A 6 -8.84 -0.18 10.82
CA PHE A 6 -9.85 -1.24 10.68
C PHE A 6 -9.40 -2.23 9.60
N ASN A 7 -9.15 -3.47 10.00
CA ASN A 7 -8.78 -4.55 9.09
C ASN A 7 -9.96 -5.51 8.92
N PHE A 8 -10.44 -5.66 7.69
CA PHE A 8 -11.63 -6.47 7.35
C PHE A 8 -11.35 -7.97 7.35
N GLU A 9 -10.09 -8.41 7.31
CA GLU A 9 -9.73 -9.82 7.44
C GLU A 9 -9.78 -10.28 8.89
N THR A 10 -9.25 -9.46 9.81
CA THR A 10 -9.14 -9.83 11.22
C THR A 10 -10.38 -9.53 12.04
N ASN A 11 -11.27 -8.67 11.55
CA ASN A 11 -12.51 -8.29 12.25
C ASN A 11 -13.76 -8.49 11.38
N PRO A 12 -14.33 -9.71 11.34
CA PRO A 12 -15.51 -10.02 10.53
C PRO A 12 -16.76 -9.20 10.91
N LYS A 13 -16.85 -8.69 12.14
CA LYS A 13 -17.97 -7.84 12.58
C LYS A 13 -18.04 -6.51 11.83
N LEU A 14 -16.93 -6.04 11.29
CA LEU A 14 -16.93 -4.86 10.42
C LEU A 14 -17.84 -5.08 9.21
N ASN A 15 -17.79 -6.25 8.58
CA ASN A 15 -18.64 -6.57 7.43
C ASN A 15 -20.13 -6.45 7.78
N GLU A 16 -20.55 -6.98 8.92
CA GLU A 16 -21.93 -6.91 9.39
C GLU A 16 -22.38 -5.44 9.57
N THR A 17 -21.53 -4.60 10.17
CA THR A 17 -21.79 -3.17 10.35
C THR A 17 -22.04 -2.45 9.03
N PHE A 18 -21.21 -2.71 8.01
CA PHE A 18 -21.37 -2.11 6.69
C PHE A 18 -22.55 -2.70 5.90
N GLU A 19 -22.93 -3.97 6.17
CA GLU A 19 -24.14 -4.56 5.57
C GLU A 19 -25.43 -3.92 6.10
N GLU A 20 -25.45 -3.50 7.34
CA GLU A 20 -26.63 -2.83 7.94
C GLU A 20 -26.84 -1.44 7.34
N ASN A 21 -25.82 -0.57 7.38
CA ASN A 21 -25.91 0.79 6.83
C ASN A 21 -24.52 1.35 6.49
N ILE A 22 -24.43 2.06 5.36
CA ILE A 22 -23.18 2.64 4.84
C ILE A 22 -23.12 4.17 4.95
N SER A 23 -24.08 4.81 5.64
CA SER A 23 -24.05 6.25 5.85
C SER A 23 -22.98 6.64 6.89
N PRO A 24 -22.26 7.75 6.69
CA PRO A 24 -21.26 8.22 7.66
C PRO A 24 -21.82 8.43 9.06
N ASP A 25 -23.03 9.00 9.17
CA ASP A 25 -23.67 9.27 10.46
C ASP A 25 -23.93 8.00 11.27
N TYR A 26 -24.19 6.89 10.58
CA TYR A 26 -24.35 5.57 11.22
C TYR A 26 -23.00 4.94 11.54
N LEU A 27 -22.04 5.00 10.61
CA LEU A 27 -20.76 4.31 10.71
C LEU A 27 -19.83 4.94 11.75
N ILE A 28 -19.71 6.26 11.81
CA ILE A 28 -18.72 6.94 12.65
C ILE A 28 -18.86 6.63 14.15
N PRO A 29 -20.05 6.63 14.75
CA PRO A 29 -20.20 6.23 16.17
C PRO A 29 -19.75 4.79 16.44
N ILE A 30 -20.10 3.87 15.55
CA ILE A 30 -19.76 2.44 15.68
C ILE A 30 -18.26 2.22 15.50
N LEU A 31 -17.67 2.82 14.45
CA LEU A 31 -16.23 2.77 14.21
C LEU A 31 -15.45 3.40 15.36
N SER A 32 -15.93 4.51 15.95
CA SER A 32 -15.33 5.10 17.15
C SER A 32 -15.32 4.12 18.32
N HIS A 33 -16.44 3.41 18.53
CA HIS A 33 -16.52 2.39 19.57
C HIS A 33 -15.58 1.21 19.33
N ILE A 34 -15.51 0.71 18.10
CA ILE A 34 -14.62 -0.40 17.71
C ILE A 34 -13.14 0.01 17.88
N ALA A 35 -12.78 1.24 17.49
CA ALA A 35 -11.43 1.76 17.63
C ALA A 35 -11.03 2.10 19.07
N GLY A 36 -11.98 2.12 20.01
CA GLY A 36 -11.75 2.53 21.39
C GLY A 36 -11.37 4.01 21.54
N GLN A 37 -11.65 4.83 20.52
CA GLN A 37 -11.37 6.26 20.51
C GLN A 37 -12.38 7.03 19.66
N THR A 38 -12.60 8.30 19.99
CA THR A 38 -13.48 9.15 19.19
C THR A 38 -12.81 9.51 17.85
N ILE A 39 -13.51 9.26 16.76
CA ILE A 39 -13.11 9.69 15.41
C ILE A 39 -13.57 11.15 15.25
N VAL A 40 -12.61 12.06 15.10
CA VAL A 40 -12.84 13.50 15.00
C VAL A 40 -12.49 13.97 13.59
N THR A 41 -13.40 14.74 12.97
CA THR A 41 -13.18 15.39 11.67
C THR A 41 -11.87 16.16 11.64
N GLU A 42 -11.18 16.14 10.49
CA GLU A 42 -9.89 16.83 10.23
C GLU A 42 -8.72 16.42 11.16
N LYS A 43 -8.95 15.54 12.14
CA LYS A 43 -7.92 15.16 13.13
C LYS A 43 -7.64 13.67 13.17
N THR A 44 -8.61 12.84 12.85
CA THR A 44 -8.45 11.38 12.88
C THR A 44 -8.35 10.86 11.45
N LEU A 45 -7.27 10.14 11.15
CA LEU A 45 -7.15 9.37 9.92
C LEU A 45 -7.85 8.02 10.10
N ILE A 46 -8.86 7.75 9.29
CA ILE A 46 -9.52 6.45 9.22
C ILE A 46 -8.77 5.60 8.19
N VAL A 47 -8.39 4.38 8.55
CA VAL A 47 -7.72 3.44 7.65
C VAL A 47 -8.57 2.18 7.54
N PHE A 48 -9.04 1.87 6.33
CA PHE A 48 -9.69 0.61 5.98
C PHE A 48 -8.69 -0.27 5.25
N ASP A 49 -8.31 -1.38 5.87
CA ASP A 49 -7.36 -2.34 5.32
C ASP A 49 -8.06 -3.65 4.93
N GLU A 50 -7.51 -4.33 3.91
CA GLU A 50 -8.11 -5.53 3.29
C GLU A 50 -9.56 -5.28 2.81
N VAL A 51 -9.82 -4.07 2.32
CA VAL A 51 -11.19 -3.59 2.01
C VAL A 51 -11.87 -4.39 0.90
N GLN A 52 -11.12 -5.13 0.06
CA GLN A 52 -11.69 -6.03 -0.95
C GLN A 52 -12.54 -7.16 -0.34
N LEU A 53 -12.41 -7.40 0.96
CA LEU A 53 -13.25 -8.35 1.71
C LEU A 53 -14.61 -7.77 2.10
N CYS A 54 -14.80 -6.43 1.96
CA CYS A 54 -16.05 -5.74 2.26
C CYS A 54 -16.44 -4.76 1.15
N GLU A 55 -17.17 -5.22 0.15
CA GLU A 55 -17.57 -4.41 -1.00
C GLU A 55 -18.42 -3.19 -0.61
N ARG A 56 -19.20 -3.29 0.46
CA ARG A 56 -20.01 -2.18 0.98
C ARG A 56 -19.16 -1.10 1.64
N ALA A 57 -18.00 -1.44 2.20
CA ALA A 57 -17.06 -0.44 2.69
C ALA A 57 -16.49 0.40 1.53
N LEU A 58 -16.18 -0.21 0.38
CA LEU A 58 -15.80 0.55 -0.82
C LEU A 58 -16.94 1.46 -1.30
N THR A 59 -18.19 0.96 -1.29
CA THR A 59 -19.36 1.76 -1.68
C THR A 59 -19.58 2.93 -0.72
N SER A 60 -19.28 2.78 0.58
CA SER A 60 -19.46 3.83 1.59
C SER A 60 -18.58 5.06 1.33
N LEU A 61 -17.43 4.90 0.65
CA LEU A 61 -16.53 6.02 0.31
C LEU A 61 -17.22 7.11 -0.48
N LYS A 62 -18.19 6.74 -1.34
CA LYS A 62 -19.01 7.73 -2.05
C LYS A 62 -19.77 8.61 -1.08
N TYR A 63 -20.40 8.01 -0.08
CA TYR A 63 -21.22 8.73 0.90
C TYR A 63 -20.37 9.56 1.85
N PHE A 64 -19.17 9.09 2.22
CA PHE A 64 -18.22 9.91 2.96
C PHE A 64 -17.81 11.13 2.15
N CYS A 65 -17.44 10.97 0.89
CA CYS A 65 -17.06 12.09 0.03
C CYS A 65 -18.20 13.11 -0.17
N GLU A 66 -19.46 12.65 -0.28
CA GLU A 66 -20.62 13.52 -0.56
C GLU A 66 -21.21 14.16 0.69
N ASN A 67 -21.27 13.45 1.81
CA ASN A 67 -22.03 13.85 3.00
C ASN A 67 -21.15 14.16 4.21
N ALA A 68 -19.87 13.75 4.19
CA ALA A 68 -18.96 13.89 5.33
C ALA A 68 -17.49 14.09 4.86
N PRO A 69 -17.23 15.09 4.00
CA PRO A 69 -15.92 15.28 3.36
C PRO A 69 -14.78 15.62 4.33
N ASP A 70 -15.10 16.05 5.53
CA ASP A 70 -14.12 16.43 6.56
C ASP A 70 -13.47 15.22 7.27
N TYR A 71 -13.92 13.98 6.97
CA TYR A 71 -13.25 12.78 7.44
C TYR A 71 -12.18 12.34 6.45
N HIS A 72 -10.94 12.20 6.96
CA HIS A 72 -9.81 11.70 6.16
C HIS A 72 -9.80 10.18 6.17
N ILE A 73 -9.93 9.57 5.00
CA ILE A 73 -10.01 8.11 4.85
C ILE A 73 -8.94 7.64 3.86
N ILE A 74 -8.15 6.67 4.28
CA ILE A 74 -7.26 5.88 3.40
C ILE A 74 -7.79 4.45 3.36
N VAL A 75 -7.78 3.89 2.16
CA VAL A 75 -8.26 2.52 1.92
C VAL A 75 -7.14 1.73 1.26
N ALA A 76 -6.83 0.58 1.83
CA ALA A 76 -5.82 -0.33 1.31
C ALA A 76 -6.41 -1.71 1.00
N GLY A 77 -5.86 -2.35 -0.02
CA GLY A 77 -6.22 -3.72 -0.38
C GLY A 77 -5.36 -4.23 -1.53
N SER A 78 -4.84 -5.44 -1.39
CA SER A 78 -3.87 -6.04 -2.32
C SER A 78 -4.42 -6.27 -3.73
N LEU A 79 -5.75 -6.22 -3.93
CA LEU A 79 -6.45 -6.53 -5.18
C LEU A 79 -7.52 -5.51 -5.54
N LEU A 80 -7.40 -4.28 -5.06
CA LEU A 80 -8.35 -3.22 -5.37
C LEU A 80 -8.56 -3.07 -6.88
N GLY A 81 -7.51 -3.14 -7.69
CA GLY A 81 -7.62 -3.09 -9.15
C GLY A 81 -8.42 -4.25 -9.77
N VAL A 82 -8.43 -5.42 -9.16
CA VAL A 82 -9.23 -6.57 -9.60
C VAL A 82 -10.66 -6.48 -9.07
N ALA A 83 -10.85 -6.04 -7.83
CA ALA A 83 -12.16 -5.85 -7.22
C ALA A 83 -12.97 -4.76 -7.95
N VAL A 84 -12.32 -3.67 -8.34
CA VAL A 84 -12.91 -2.57 -9.12
C VAL A 84 -13.41 -3.03 -10.49
N ASN A 85 -12.71 -3.97 -11.14
CA ASN A 85 -13.10 -4.51 -12.44
C ASN A 85 -14.17 -5.61 -12.36
N ARG A 86 -14.52 -6.08 -11.17
CA ARG A 86 -15.63 -7.04 -10.96
C ARG A 86 -16.94 -6.27 -10.86
N ALA A 87 -17.64 -6.15 -11.98
CA ALA A 87 -18.80 -5.30 -12.27
C ALA A 87 -20.08 -5.49 -11.40
N LYS A 88 -19.98 -5.90 -10.14
CA LYS A 88 -21.14 -6.01 -9.23
C LYS A 88 -21.38 -4.78 -8.36
N PHE A 89 -20.38 -3.91 -8.19
CA PHE A 89 -20.45 -2.78 -7.26
C PHE A 89 -20.10 -1.46 -7.93
N SER A 90 -20.81 -0.44 -7.54
CA SER A 90 -20.56 0.94 -7.95
C SER A 90 -19.28 1.42 -7.26
N PHE A 91 -18.12 1.20 -7.87
CA PHE A 91 -16.88 1.85 -7.44
C PHE A 91 -17.12 3.38 -7.48
N PRO A 92 -16.69 4.13 -6.47
CA PRO A 92 -16.93 5.57 -6.38
C PRO A 92 -16.05 6.36 -7.36
N VAL A 93 -16.29 6.19 -8.66
CA VAL A 93 -15.55 6.87 -9.73
C VAL A 93 -15.61 8.38 -9.53
N GLY A 94 -14.44 9.03 -9.52
CA GLY A 94 -14.34 10.48 -9.34
C GLY A 94 -14.59 10.98 -7.91
N LYS A 95 -14.74 10.08 -6.94
CA LYS A 95 -14.91 10.40 -5.50
C LYS A 95 -13.74 9.93 -4.64
N VAL A 96 -12.80 9.20 -5.22
CA VAL A 96 -11.58 8.70 -4.59
C VAL A 96 -10.39 8.96 -5.49
N ASP A 97 -9.24 9.24 -4.90
CA ASP A 97 -7.96 9.35 -5.59
C ASP A 97 -7.20 8.02 -5.43
N MET A 98 -7.02 7.31 -6.54
CA MET A 98 -6.33 6.02 -6.53
C MET A 98 -4.83 6.21 -6.67
N LYS A 99 -4.08 5.68 -5.72
CA LYS A 99 -2.62 5.60 -5.75
C LYS A 99 -2.17 4.16 -5.81
N THR A 100 -1.12 3.90 -6.56
CA THR A 100 -0.45 2.59 -6.58
C THR A 100 0.86 2.72 -5.84
N LEU A 101 1.04 1.87 -4.82
CA LEU A 101 2.33 1.74 -4.14
C LEU A 101 3.17 0.70 -4.90
N TYR A 102 4.24 1.18 -5.51
CA TYR A 102 5.22 0.34 -6.20
C TYR A 102 6.31 -0.13 -5.25
N PRO A 103 7.07 -1.18 -5.61
CA PRO A 103 8.34 -1.46 -4.96
C PRO A 103 9.25 -0.22 -5.01
N MET A 104 10.18 -0.12 -4.07
CA MET A 104 11.13 0.98 -3.99
C MET A 104 11.92 1.10 -5.29
N ASP A 105 12.07 2.31 -5.79
CA ASP A 105 12.93 2.60 -6.93
C ASP A 105 14.40 2.72 -6.50
N MET A 106 15.29 3.03 -7.46
CA MET A 106 16.72 3.16 -7.19
C MET A 106 17.05 4.31 -6.24
N GLU A 107 16.31 5.42 -6.32
CA GLU A 107 16.50 6.56 -5.43
C GLU A 107 16.10 6.19 -4.01
N GLU A 108 14.93 5.60 -3.83
CA GLU A 108 14.42 5.14 -2.54
C GLU A 108 15.34 4.07 -1.91
N PHE A 109 15.87 3.17 -2.74
CA PHE A 109 16.89 2.19 -2.31
C PHE A 109 18.15 2.88 -1.79
N MET A 110 18.68 3.87 -2.50
CA MET A 110 19.87 4.62 -2.09
C MET A 110 19.62 5.37 -0.78
N LEU A 111 18.47 6.04 -0.63
CA LEU A 111 18.06 6.72 0.61
C LEU A 111 17.94 5.75 1.78
N ALA A 112 17.36 4.56 1.56
CA ALA A 112 17.27 3.52 2.59
C ALA A 112 18.65 3.00 3.06
N LEU A 113 19.68 3.14 2.22
CA LEU A 113 21.06 2.80 2.57
C LEU A 113 21.85 3.96 3.20
N GLY A 114 21.24 5.16 3.32
CA GLY A 114 21.87 6.35 3.88
C GLY A 114 22.75 7.12 2.89
N GLU A 115 22.53 6.96 1.58
CA GLU A 115 23.30 7.58 0.51
C GLU A 115 22.68 8.91 0.01
N ASP A 116 22.12 9.70 0.94
CA ASP A 116 21.40 10.94 0.66
C ASP A 116 22.26 11.93 -0.14
N ASP A 117 23.51 12.12 0.28
CA ASP A 117 24.44 13.04 -0.39
C ASP A 117 24.71 12.66 -1.86
N LEU A 118 24.80 11.35 -2.15
CA LEU A 118 25.01 10.87 -3.51
C LEU A 118 23.77 11.09 -4.37
N VAL A 119 22.58 10.87 -3.81
CA VAL A 119 21.30 11.17 -4.46
C VAL A 119 21.20 12.65 -4.82
N GLU A 120 21.55 13.54 -3.89
CA GLU A 120 21.54 14.99 -4.15
C GLU A 120 22.54 15.39 -5.27
N GLN A 121 23.75 14.81 -5.27
CA GLN A 121 24.74 15.08 -6.32
C GLN A 121 24.28 14.59 -7.69
N ILE A 122 23.66 13.42 -7.77
CA ILE A 122 23.09 12.89 -9.02
C ILE A 122 21.99 13.85 -9.52
N LYS A 123 21.06 14.27 -8.67
CA LYS A 123 20.00 15.22 -9.03
C LYS A 123 20.55 16.56 -9.52
N LYS A 124 21.55 17.10 -8.83
CA LYS A 124 22.20 18.35 -9.20
C LYS A 124 22.89 18.23 -10.57
N CYS A 125 23.66 17.18 -10.81
CA CYS A 125 24.32 16.94 -12.09
C CYS A 125 23.30 16.79 -13.23
N PHE A 126 22.18 16.10 -12.99
CA PHE A 126 21.10 15.98 -13.95
C PHE A 126 20.45 17.33 -14.28
N GLN A 127 20.16 18.16 -13.27
CA GLN A 127 19.56 19.49 -13.46
C GLN A 127 20.47 20.48 -14.17
N THR A 128 21.78 20.36 -13.99
CA THR A 128 22.78 21.26 -14.60
C THR A 128 23.37 20.72 -15.89
N ASP A 129 22.91 19.56 -16.36
CA ASP A 129 23.44 18.87 -17.55
C ASP A 129 24.97 18.70 -17.49
N THR A 130 25.47 18.34 -16.31
CA THR A 130 26.89 18.10 -16.05
C THR A 130 27.15 16.64 -15.70
N PRO A 131 28.29 16.06 -16.17
CA PRO A 131 28.59 14.68 -15.81
C PRO A 131 28.88 14.54 -14.31
N LEU A 132 28.46 13.41 -13.76
CA LEU A 132 28.82 13.04 -12.40
C LEU A 132 30.32 12.77 -12.31
N PRO A 133 31.05 13.27 -11.28
CA PRO A 133 32.46 12.93 -11.08
C PRO A 133 32.69 11.41 -11.05
N SER A 134 33.80 10.93 -11.65
CA SER A 134 34.03 9.50 -11.85
C SER A 134 33.91 8.67 -10.55
N ALA A 135 34.44 9.15 -9.43
CA ALA A 135 34.35 8.46 -8.16
C ALA A 135 32.89 8.30 -7.65
N LEU A 136 32.07 9.32 -7.84
CA LEU A 136 30.64 9.25 -7.49
C LEU A 136 29.84 8.39 -8.47
N HIS A 137 30.23 8.44 -9.75
CA HIS A 137 29.67 7.56 -10.76
C HIS A 137 29.94 6.08 -10.44
N ASP A 138 31.17 5.74 -10.07
CA ASP A 138 31.55 4.36 -9.72
C ASP A 138 30.78 3.89 -8.47
N ALA A 139 30.62 4.74 -7.46
CA ALA A 139 29.81 4.47 -6.27
C ALA A 139 28.33 4.24 -6.65
N ALA A 140 27.75 5.12 -7.45
CA ALA A 140 26.37 4.96 -7.93
C ALA A 140 26.18 3.65 -8.73
N MET A 141 27.13 3.29 -9.59
CA MET A 141 27.10 2.04 -10.35
C MET A 141 27.24 0.81 -9.47
N GLN A 142 27.98 0.90 -8.35
CA GLN A 142 28.03 -0.19 -7.37
C GLN A 142 26.67 -0.38 -6.69
N LEU A 143 26.05 0.70 -6.23
CA LEU A 143 24.70 0.67 -5.63
C LEU A 143 23.64 0.19 -6.63
N TYR A 144 23.74 0.60 -7.90
CA TYR A 144 22.85 0.10 -8.95
C TYR A 144 22.94 -1.43 -9.13
N ARG A 145 24.16 -1.99 -9.12
CA ARG A 145 24.35 -3.45 -9.17
C ARG A 145 23.76 -4.14 -7.94
N GLN A 146 23.88 -3.54 -6.76
CA GLN A 146 23.25 -4.05 -5.52
C GLN A 146 21.72 -4.02 -5.66
N TYR A 147 21.16 -2.92 -6.15
CA TYR A 147 19.72 -2.80 -6.39
C TYR A 147 19.20 -3.87 -7.36
N LEU A 148 19.92 -4.16 -8.43
CA LEU A 148 19.55 -5.21 -9.39
C LEU A 148 19.47 -6.62 -8.75
N VAL A 149 20.23 -6.85 -7.69
CA VAL A 149 20.23 -8.14 -6.97
C VAL A 149 19.19 -8.16 -5.84
N VAL A 150 19.11 -7.08 -5.07
CA VAL A 150 18.22 -6.96 -3.89
C VAL A 150 16.78 -6.69 -4.31
N GLY A 151 16.59 -5.87 -5.37
CA GLY A 151 15.29 -5.39 -5.80
C GLY A 151 14.73 -4.30 -4.89
N GLY A 152 13.49 -3.89 -5.18
CA GLY A 152 12.81 -2.79 -4.48
C GLY A 152 11.80 -3.24 -3.43
N MET A 153 11.71 -4.52 -3.08
CA MET A 153 10.79 -4.95 -2.03
C MET A 153 11.29 -4.44 -0.66
N PRO A 154 10.47 -3.66 0.09
CA PRO A 154 10.93 -2.99 1.32
C PRO A 154 11.59 -3.93 2.33
N GLU A 155 11.05 -5.13 2.52
CA GLU A 155 11.61 -6.14 3.42
C GLU A 155 13.01 -6.60 2.98
N CYS A 156 13.21 -6.80 1.66
CA CYS A 156 14.51 -7.14 1.09
C CYS A 156 15.52 -6.00 1.25
N VAL A 157 15.07 -4.76 1.04
CA VAL A 157 15.92 -3.57 1.18
C VAL A 157 16.31 -3.37 2.64
N MET A 158 15.38 -3.49 3.58
CA MET A 158 15.65 -3.43 5.01
C MET A 158 16.66 -4.50 5.45
N GLN A 159 16.43 -5.75 5.06
CA GLN A 159 17.34 -6.86 5.35
C GLN A 159 18.77 -6.59 4.83
N PHE A 160 18.87 -6.05 3.61
CA PHE A 160 20.16 -5.69 3.03
C PHE A 160 20.80 -4.48 3.71
N ALA A 161 20.03 -3.46 4.06
CA ALA A 161 20.53 -2.28 4.77
C ALA A 161 21.18 -2.65 6.12
N GLU A 162 20.57 -3.58 6.84
CA GLU A 162 21.02 -4.03 8.16
C GLU A 162 22.20 -5.00 8.10
N THR A 163 22.18 -5.96 7.16
CA THR A 163 23.10 -7.11 7.20
C THR A 163 24.16 -7.11 6.11
N ARG A 164 23.89 -6.46 4.97
CA ARG A 164 24.71 -6.54 3.74
C ARG A 164 24.90 -7.98 3.24
N ASP A 165 24.03 -8.91 3.65
CA ASP A 165 24.08 -10.34 3.32
C ASP A 165 23.07 -10.69 2.23
N TYR A 166 23.57 -11.01 1.04
CA TYR A 166 22.74 -11.41 -0.10
C TYR A 166 22.04 -12.77 0.08
N ILE A 167 22.56 -13.64 0.93
CA ILE A 167 21.94 -14.96 1.19
C ILE A 167 20.65 -14.76 1.98
N LEU A 168 20.69 -13.89 3.00
CA LEU A 168 19.50 -13.54 3.77
C LEU A 168 18.46 -12.82 2.90
N VAL A 169 18.90 -11.88 2.07
CA VAL A 169 18.01 -11.21 1.09
C VAL A 169 17.36 -12.24 0.17
N ARG A 170 18.11 -13.20 -0.36
CA ARG A 170 17.58 -14.26 -1.22
C ARG A 170 16.50 -15.09 -0.51
N HIS A 171 16.71 -15.43 0.75
CA HIS A 171 15.71 -16.14 1.54
C HIS A 171 14.41 -15.32 1.66
N THR A 172 14.52 -14.01 1.95
CA THR A 172 13.36 -13.11 2.00
C THR A 172 12.64 -13.04 0.65
N GLN A 173 13.39 -12.91 -0.46
CA GLN A 173 12.82 -12.92 -1.82
C GLN A 173 12.05 -14.22 -2.10
N ASP A 174 12.61 -15.38 -1.76
CA ASP A 174 11.97 -16.68 -1.96
C ASP A 174 10.68 -16.81 -1.13
N THR A 175 10.67 -16.29 0.10
CA THR A 175 9.47 -16.23 0.95
C THR A 175 8.37 -15.36 0.34
N ILE A 176 8.71 -14.15 -0.16
CA ILE A 176 7.77 -13.25 -0.83
C ILE A 176 7.19 -13.91 -2.09
N LEU A 177 8.04 -14.53 -2.92
CA LEU A 177 7.61 -15.23 -4.13
C LEU A 177 6.66 -16.40 -3.82
N ALA A 178 6.95 -17.18 -2.77
CA ALA A 178 6.08 -18.27 -2.32
C ALA A 178 4.71 -17.73 -1.85
N SER A 179 4.67 -16.60 -1.16
CA SER A 179 3.42 -15.94 -0.75
C SER A 179 2.59 -15.51 -1.96
N TYR A 180 3.21 -14.90 -2.97
CA TYR A 180 2.52 -14.52 -4.21
C TYR A 180 1.94 -15.73 -4.97
N LEU A 181 2.69 -16.83 -5.06
CA LEU A 181 2.19 -18.05 -5.70
C LEU A 181 0.96 -18.62 -4.98
N ASN A 182 0.96 -18.59 -3.64
CA ASN A 182 -0.18 -19.01 -2.84
C ASN A 182 -1.40 -18.11 -3.06
N ASP A 183 -1.21 -16.81 -3.10
CA ASP A 183 -2.30 -15.86 -3.32
C ASP A 183 -2.86 -15.97 -4.74
N MET A 184 -2.01 -16.08 -5.77
CA MET A 184 -2.46 -16.31 -7.15
C MET A 184 -3.29 -17.59 -7.27
N SER A 185 -2.94 -18.67 -6.57
CA SER A 185 -3.69 -19.93 -6.59
C SER A 185 -5.09 -19.79 -6.00
N LYS A 186 -5.26 -19.01 -4.91
CA LYS A 186 -6.58 -18.72 -4.33
C LYS A 186 -7.51 -18.01 -5.34
N TYR A 187 -6.94 -17.11 -6.16
CA TYR A 187 -7.72 -16.35 -7.14
C TYR A 187 -8.05 -17.12 -8.42
N ASN A 188 -7.20 -18.05 -8.87
CA ASN A 188 -7.49 -18.91 -10.00
C ASN A 188 -8.65 -19.87 -9.70
N ASN A 189 -8.70 -20.45 -8.52
CA ASN A 189 -9.79 -21.33 -8.10
C ASN A 189 -11.16 -20.58 -8.06
N LEU A 190 -11.19 -19.29 -7.75
CA LEU A 190 -12.40 -18.46 -7.80
C LEU A 190 -12.87 -18.18 -9.24
N ASN A 191 -11.98 -18.23 -10.24
CA ASN A 191 -12.32 -18.04 -11.64
C ASN A 191 -12.82 -19.33 -12.33
N GLU A 192 -12.40 -20.51 -11.86
CA GLU A 192 -12.90 -21.81 -12.37
C GLU A 192 -14.31 -22.13 -11.86
N ILE A 193 -14.65 -21.78 -10.63
CA ILE A 193 -15.99 -21.98 -10.05
C ILE A 193 -17.07 -21.15 -10.78
N LYS A 194 -16.71 -20.12 -11.55
CA LYS A 194 -17.66 -19.28 -12.30
C LYS A 194 -17.84 -19.68 -13.75
N LYS A 195 -17.17 -20.75 -14.22
CA LYS A 195 -17.32 -21.30 -15.58
C LYS A 195 -18.21 -22.55 -15.65
N THR A 196 -18.74 -23.00 -14.52
CA THR A 196 -19.79 -24.03 -14.39
C THR A 196 -21.10 -23.37 -13.98
#